data_1b32d8291de37488ecad8e66cadbddd5
#
_entry.id   1b32d8291de37488ecad8e66cadbddd5
#
_cell.length_a   1.000
_cell.length_b   1.000
_cell.length_c   1.000
_cell.angle_alpha   90.00
_cell.angle_beta   90.00
_cell.angle_gamma   90.00
#
_symmetry.space_group_name_H-M   'P 1'
#
loop_
_entity.id
_entity.type
_entity.pdbx_description
1 polymer ?
#
loop_
_entity_poly.entity_id
_entity_poly.type
_entity_poly.pdbx_seq_one_letter_code
_entity_poly.pdbx_strand_id
1 'polypeptide(L)'
;MVQLLEIAKDDVLAAWAVLENLAVSFDQIGAVFGRAKDAGRSPEQQRALQEAIVAYLTPALVQVISEARTRLGQYISDEEAEALSEHIAYWDYATLSKGQE
;
A
#
# COMPACT_ATOMS: atom_id res chain seq x y z
N MET A 1 -21.06 -13.96 14.94
CA MET A 1 -21.14 -15.14 14.06
C MET A 1 -20.13 -15.01 12.93
N VAL A 2 -19.35 -16.05 12.70
CA VAL A 2 -18.37 -16.04 11.60
C VAL A 2 -19.07 -16.43 10.31
N GLN A 3 -18.90 -15.60 9.29
CA GLN A 3 -19.41 -15.89 7.96
C GLN A 3 -18.29 -16.58 7.17
N LEU A 4 -18.59 -17.77 6.62
CA LEU A 4 -17.61 -18.53 5.86
C LEU A 4 -17.75 -18.21 4.37
N LEU A 5 -16.60 -18.14 3.70
CA LEU A 5 -16.53 -17.83 2.28
C LEU A 5 -15.52 -18.75 1.61
N GLU A 6 -15.91 -19.32 0.47
CA GLU A 6 -14.96 -20.09 -0.33
C GLU A 6 -14.22 -19.14 -1.27
N ILE A 7 -12.90 -19.18 -1.18
CA ILE A 7 -12.04 -18.35 -2.02
C ILE A 7 -11.07 -19.28 -2.75
N ALA A 8 -10.93 -19.06 -4.05
CA ALA A 8 -9.99 -19.84 -4.85
C ALA A 8 -8.57 -19.64 -4.30
N LYS A 9 -7.83 -20.73 -4.17
CA LYS A 9 -6.48 -20.70 -3.61
C LYS A 9 -5.57 -19.76 -4.41
N ASP A 10 -5.70 -19.74 -5.73
CA ASP A 10 -4.89 -18.87 -6.58
C ASP A 10 -5.13 -17.38 -6.27
N ASP A 11 -6.35 -17.01 -5.91
CA ASP A 11 -6.68 -15.64 -5.54
C ASP A 11 -6.04 -15.28 -4.20
N VAL A 12 -6.04 -16.22 -3.26
CA VAL A 12 -5.38 -16.04 -1.95
C VAL A 12 -3.88 -15.87 -2.14
N LEU A 13 -3.28 -16.73 -2.98
CA LEU A 13 -1.84 -16.67 -3.23
C LEU A 13 -1.45 -15.36 -3.91
N ALA A 14 -2.24 -14.89 -4.87
CA ALA A 14 -1.97 -13.62 -5.52
C ALA A 14 -2.02 -12.45 -4.54
N ALA A 15 -3.02 -12.43 -3.67
CA ALA A 15 -3.16 -11.39 -2.66
C ALA A 15 -2.02 -11.44 -1.65
N TRP A 16 -1.67 -12.64 -1.19
CA TRP A 16 -0.58 -12.81 -0.23
C TRP A 16 0.75 -12.33 -0.80
N ALA A 17 1.02 -12.65 -2.06
CA ALA A 17 2.26 -12.24 -2.71
C ALA A 17 2.39 -10.72 -2.75
N VAL A 18 1.30 -10.01 -3.04
CA VAL A 18 1.29 -8.55 -3.05
C VAL A 18 1.53 -8.01 -1.65
N LEU A 19 0.83 -8.55 -0.65
CA LEU A 19 0.98 -8.11 0.74
C LEU A 19 2.38 -8.37 1.26
N GLU A 20 2.96 -9.53 0.92
CA GLU A 20 4.33 -9.88 1.31
C GLU A 20 5.32 -8.87 0.72
N ASN A 21 5.18 -8.57 -0.57
CA ASN A 21 6.04 -7.59 -1.23
C ASN A 21 5.94 -6.22 -0.54
N LEU A 22 4.72 -5.74 -0.33
CA LEU A 22 4.50 -4.43 0.29
C LEU A 22 5.06 -4.39 1.71
N ALA A 23 4.76 -5.41 2.51
CA ALA A 23 5.19 -5.43 3.91
C ALA A 23 6.70 -5.43 4.03
N VAL A 24 7.37 -6.31 3.29
CA VAL A 24 8.83 -6.42 3.35
C VAL A 24 9.49 -5.18 2.77
N SER A 25 9.00 -4.69 1.64
CA SER A 25 9.61 -3.54 0.97
C SER A 25 9.47 -2.27 1.78
N PHE A 26 8.28 -2.01 2.33
CA PHE A 26 8.08 -0.83 3.17
C PHE A 26 8.88 -0.93 4.48
N ASP A 27 9.01 -2.13 5.04
CA ASP A 27 9.82 -2.33 6.23
C ASP A 27 11.29 -2.00 5.95
N GLN A 28 11.81 -2.43 4.81
CA GLN A 28 13.19 -2.14 4.43
C GLN A 28 13.40 -0.65 4.17
N ILE A 29 12.46 0.00 3.48
CA ILE A 29 12.55 1.44 3.24
C ILE A 29 12.52 2.18 4.58
N GLY A 30 11.66 1.77 5.50
CA GLY A 30 11.59 2.34 6.82
C GLY A 30 12.87 2.14 7.63
N ALA A 31 13.47 0.95 7.53
CA ALA A 31 14.70 0.66 8.25
C ALA A 31 15.87 1.49 7.74
N VAL A 32 15.95 1.71 6.43
CA VAL A 32 17.05 2.48 5.82
C VAL A 32 16.89 3.98 6.09
N PHE A 33 15.67 4.50 5.96
CA PHE A 33 15.44 5.95 6.00
C PHE A 33 14.77 6.43 7.29
N GLY A 34 14.08 5.54 8.02
CA GLY A 34 13.31 5.91 9.20
C GLY A 34 14.18 6.39 10.36
N ARG A 35 15.37 5.84 10.49
CA ARG A 35 16.28 6.22 11.58
C ARG A 35 16.79 7.67 11.47
N ALA A 36 16.83 8.18 10.27
CA ALA A 36 17.25 9.56 10.04
C ALA A 36 16.23 10.56 10.58
N LYS A 37 15.03 10.10 10.89
CA LYS A 37 13.94 10.93 11.41
C LYS A 37 14.33 11.62 12.71
N ASP A 38 14.99 10.90 13.61
CA ASP A 38 15.34 11.42 14.93
C ASP A 38 16.40 12.50 14.87
N ALA A 39 17.31 12.39 13.90
CA ALA A 39 18.39 13.37 13.72
C ALA A 39 18.09 14.41 12.65
N GLY A 40 16.89 14.32 12.04
CA GLY A 40 16.55 15.10 10.87
C GLY A 40 17.22 14.52 9.62
N ARG A 41 16.56 14.69 8.49
CA ARG A 41 17.11 14.22 7.22
C ARG A 41 17.83 15.35 6.51
N SER A 42 19.03 15.08 6.01
CA SER A 42 19.71 16.00 5.12
C SER A 42 18.95 16.06 3.78
N PRO A 43 19.16 17.12 2.98
CA PRO A 43 18.56 17.17 1.65
C PRO A 43 18.91 15.96 0.77
N GLU A 44 20.14 15.45 0.93
CA GLU A 44 20.59 14.27 0.19
C GLU A 44 19.83 13.02 0.61
N GLN A 45 19.58 12.86 1.91
CA GLN A 45 18.82 11.72 2.42
C GLN A 45 17.37 11.79 1.98
N GLN A 46 16.77 12.98 1.95
CA GLN A 46 15.41 13.17 1.47
C GLN A 46 15.30 12.83 0.00
N ARG A 47 16.27 13.22 -0.80
CA ARG A 47 16.31 12.92 -2.23
C ARG A 47 16.42 11.41 -2.44
N ALA A 48 17.30 10.75 -1.69
CA ALA A 48 17.48 9.31 -1.78
C ALA A 48 16.19 8.56 -1.44
N LEU A 49 15.47 9.01 -0.42
CA LEU A 49 14.20 8.43 -0.03
C LEU A 49 13.16 8.60 -1.14
N GLN A 50 13.07 9.80 -1.71
CA GLN A 50 12.15 10.08 -2.80
C GLN A 50 12.44 9.21 -4.01
N GLU A 51 13.71 9.06 -4.38
CA GLU A 51 14.12 8.23 -5.50
C GLU A 51 13.80 6.76 -5.25
N ALA A 52 14.00 6.29 -4.01
CA ALA A 52 13.70 4.91 -3.65
C ALA A 52 12.19 4.64 -3.77
N ILE A 53 11.36 5.55 -3.28
CA ILE A 53 9.91 5.40 -3.35
C ILE A 53 9.43 5.42 -4.81
N VAL A 54 9.92 6.37 -5.60
CA VAL A 54 9.54 6.47 -7.01
C VAL A 54 9.99 5.22 -7.78
N ALA A 55 11.19 4.72 -7.50
CA ALA A 55 11.68 3.51 -8.14
C ALA A 55 10.86 2.28 -7.77
N TYR A 56 10.32 2.25 -6.55
CA TYR A 56 9.49 1.14 -6.09
C TYR A 56 8.07 1.20 -6.65
N LEU A 57 7.49 2.41 -6.74
CA LEU A 57 6.11 2.61 -7.20
C LEU A 57 6.06 2.62 -8.74
N THR A 58 6.39 1.49 -9.35
CA THR A 58 6.35 1.36 -10.80
C THR A 58 4.93 1.09 -11.29
N PRO A 59 4.63 1.38 -12.56
CA PRO A 59 3.34 0.98 -13.14
C PRO A 59 3.10 -0.52 -13.03
N ALA A 60 4.14 -1.33 -13.12
CA ALA A 60 4.02 -2.79 -12.98
C ALA A 60 3.55 -3.18 -11.58
N LEU A 61 4.11 -2.55 -10.54
CA LEU A 61 3.69 -2.82 -9.17
C LEU A 61 2.23 -2.41 -8.96
N VAL A 62 1.85 -1.22 -9.44
CA VAL A 62 0.48 -0.74 -9.32
C VAL A 62 -0.49 -1.69 -10.02
N GLN A 63 -0.11 -2.21 -11.18
CA GLN A 63 -0.94 -3.15 -11.93
C GLN A 63 -1.14 -4.46 -11.15
N VAL A 64 -0.09 -5.00 -10.55
CA VAL A 64 -0.18 -6.24 -9.76
C VAL A 64 -1.10 -6.04 -8.56
N ILE A 65 -1.00 -4.90 -7.90
CA ILE A 65 -1.86 -4.54 -6.77
C ILE A 65 -3.33 -4.47 -7.24
N SER A 66 -3.57 -3.80 -8.36
CA SER A 66 -4.92 -3.67 -8.92
C SER A 66 -5.52 -5.01 -9.30
N GLU A 67 -4.73 -5.90 -9.87
CA GLU A 67 -5.18 -7.24 -10.23
C GLU A 67 -5.56 -8.05 -9.00
N ALA A 68 -4.74 -7.99 -7.94
CA ALA A 68 -5.04 -8.68 -6.69
C ALA A 68 -6.33 -8.15 -6.07
N ARG A 69 -6.51 -6.84 -6.10
CA ARG A 69 -7.73 -6.20 -5.60
C ARG A 69 -8.95 -6.66 -6.36
N THR A 70 -8.85 -6.73 -7.69
CA THR A 70 -9.96 -7.16 -8.54
C THR A 70 -10.32 -8.61 -8.25
N ARG A 71 -9.31 -9.49 -8.09
CA ARG A 71 -9.55 -10.89 -7.77
C ARG A 71 -10.29 -11.06 -6.44
N LEU A 72 -9.87 -10.33 -5.41
CA LEU A 72 -10.52 -10.40 -4.10
C LEU A 72 -11.89 -9.73 -4.13
N GLY A 73 -12.03 -8.68 -4.93
CA GLY A 73 -13.29 -7.92 -5.03
C GLY A 73 -14.46 -8.76 -5.49
N GLN A 74 -14.22 -9.84 -6.24
CA GLN A 74 -15.30 -10.71 -6.69
C GLN A 74 -16.02 -11.41 -5.52
N TYR A 75 -15.36 -11.50 -4.36
CA TYR A 75 -15.92 -12.15 -3.17
C TYR A 75 -16.59 -11.15 -2.22
N ILE A 76 -16.57 -9.87 -2.56
CA ILE A 76 -17.08 -8.79 -1.71
C ILE A 76 -18.24 -8.13 -2.43
N SER A 77 -19.36 -7.92 -1.73
CA SER A 77 -20.51 -7.22 -2.32
C SER A 77 -20.23 -5.72 -2.41
N ASP A 78 -20.97 -5.02 -3.26
CA ASP A 78 -20.84 -3.57 -3.40
C ASP A 78 -21.14 -2.86 -2.08
N GLU A 79 -22.11 -3.38 -1.31
CA GLU A 79 -22.46 -2.81 -0.01
C GLU A 79 -21.31 -2.96 0.98
N GLU A 80 -20.67 -4.14 1.00
CA GLU A 80 -19.53 -4.37 1.87
C GLU A 80 -18.34 -3.49 1.49
N ALA A 81 -18.07 -3.36 0.20
CA ALA A 81 -16.98 -2.53 -0.30
C ALA A 81 -17.22 -1.06 0.07
N GLU A 82 -18.44 -0.57 -0.08
CA GLU A 82 -18.80 0.81 0.25
C GLU A 82 -18.63 1.06 1.75
N ALA A 83 -19.11 0.14 2.59
CA ALA A 83 -18.99 0.28 4.03
C ALA A 83 -17.52 0.31 4.47
N LEU A 84 -16.68 -0.55 3.89
CA LEU A 84 -15.26 -0.59 4.20
C LEU A 84 -14.55 0.68 3.74
N SER A 85 -14.92 1.21 2.58
CA SER A 85 -14.24 2.39 2.02
C SER A 85 -14.41 3.62 2.92
N GLU A 86 -15.47 3.69 3.70
CA GLU A 86 -15.69 4.79 4.64
C GLU A 86 -14.63 4.82 5.76
N HIS A 87 -13.98 3.68 6.01
CA HIS A 87 -12.99 3.55 7.07
C HIS A 87 -11.56 3.48 6.55
N ILE A 88 -11.36 3.58 5.24
CA ILE A 88 -10.02 3.55 4.64
C ILE A 88 -9.48 4.98 4.56
N ALA A 89 -8.30 5.18 5.13
CA ALA A 89 -7.63 6.48 5.07
C ALA A 89 -6.84 6.60 3.75
N TYR A 90 -7.53 7.03 2.71
CA TYR A 90 -6.89 7.24 1.42
C TYR A 90 -5.99 8.46 1.44
N TRP A 91 -4.87 8.35 0.73
CA TRP A 91 -4.06 9.53 0.48
C TRP A 91 -4.73 10.36 -0.63
N ASP A 92 -4.73 11.67 -0.47
CA ASP A 92 -5.14 12.54 -1.56
C ASP A 92 -4.25 13.79 -1.59
N TYR A 93 -4.30 14.49 -2.70
CA TYR A 93 -3.44 15.64 -2.96
C TYR A 93 -3.70 16.79 -1.98
N ALA A 94 -4.92 16.95 -1.53
CA ALA A 94 -5.28 18.01 -0.59
C ALA A 94 -4.56 17.84 0.76
N THR A 95 -4.31 16.59 1.16
CA THR A 95 -3.57 16.30 2.38
C THR A 95 -2.13 16.82 2.30
N LEU A 96 -1.51 16.69 1.14
CA LEU A 96 -0.16 17.20 0.92
C LEU A 96 -0.10 18.72 1.07
N SER A 97 -1.07 19.42 0.48
CA SER A 97 -1.15 20.88 0.57
C SER A 97 -1.28 21.36 2.00
N LYS A 98 -2.12 20.70 2.80
CA LYS A 98 -2.28 21.04 4.20
C LYS A 98 -0.99 20.80 5.01
N GLY A 99 -0.27 19.75 4.66
CA GLY A 99 0.96 19.41 5.33
C GLY A 99 2.08 20.42 5.11
N GLN A 100 1.97 21.26 4.11
CA GLN A 100 2.96 22.27 3.78
C GLN A 100 2.68 23.63 4.43
N GLU A 101 1.53 23.78 5.01
CA GLU A 101 1.19 24.98 5.76
C GLU A 101 1.68 24.86 7.20
#